data_785f7dab854a4ed5e2f8edd2f47800bf
#
_entry.id   785f7dab854a4ed5e2f8edd2f47800bf
#
_cell.length_a   1.000
_cell.length_b   1.000
_cell.length_c   1.000
_cell.angle_alpha   90.00
_cell.angle_beta   90.00
_cell.angle_gamma   90.00
#
_symmetry.space_group_name_H-M   'P 1'
#
loop_
_entity.id
_entity.type
_entity.pdbx_description
1 polymer ?
#
loop_
_entity_poly.entity_id
_entity_poly.type
_entity_poly.pdbx_seq_one_letter_code
_entity_poly.pdbx_strand_id
1 'polypeptide(L)'
;MANIKASESGIFGKILYTEEQIRERAKELAKQISTDFEGEELIVIGTLKGSVLWMCDLLKELTIDTSIDFIKASSYGSSTTSSGVVKIKMDTDMNLYRKNVLIIEDIVDTGTTLTFLLEKLKERNPK
;
A
#
# COMPACT_ATOMS: atom_id res chain seq x y z
N MET A 1 -7.39 -20.49 -11.10
CA MET A 1 -8.20 -19.47 -10.40
C MET A 1 -9.57 -19.39 -11.04
N ALA A 2 -10.63 -19.57 -10.26
CA ALA A 2 -11.99 -19.40 -10.77
C ALA A 2 -12.19 -17.92 -11.14
N ASN A 3 -12.40 -17.64 -12.42
CA ASN A 3 -12.90 -16.35 -12.86
C ASN A 3 -14.34 -16.21 -12.35
N ILE A 4 -14.53 -15.57 -11.22
CA ILE A 4 -15.85 -15.16 -10.77
C ILE A 4 -16.28 -14.03 -11.71
N LYS A 5 -17.09 -14.36 -12.71
CA LYS A 5 -17.76 -13.35 -13.52
C LYS A 5 -18.78 -12.65 -12.63
N ALA A 6 -18.44 -11.48 -12.13
CA ALA A 6 -19.28 -10.68 -11.26
C ALA A 6 -20.68 -10.36 -11.84
N SER A 7 -20.85 -10.54 -13.15
CA SER A 7 -22.11 -10.27 -13.86
C SER A 7 -23.20 -11.33 -13.69
N GLU A 8 -22.86 -12.53 -13.22
CA GLU A 8 -23.82 -13.65 -13.22
C GLU A 8 -24.44 -13.97 -11.85
N SER A 9 -23.90 -13.41 -10.76
CA SER A 9 -24.33 -13.80 -9.41
C SER A 9 -25.36 -12.88 -8.75
N GLY A 10 -25.63 -11.72 -9.29
CA GLY A 10 -26.54 -10.73 -8.67
C GLY A 10 -26.08 -10.21 -7.29
N ILE A 11 -24.95 -10.71 -6.78
CA ILE A 11 -24.44 -10.39 -5.45
C ILE A 11 -23.62 -9.08 -5.45
N PHE A 12 -23.00 -8.78 -6.59
CA PHE A 12 -22.18 -7.58 -6.75
C PHE A 12 -22.93 -6.50 -7.53
N GLY A 13 -22.79 -5.26 -7.08
CA GLY A 13 -23.33 -4.10 -7.78
C GLY A 13 -22.53 -3.76 -9.05
N LYS A 14 -22.59 -2.50 -9.46
CA LYS A 14 -21.85 -2.01 -10.63
C LYS A 14 -20.34 -2.15 -10.43
N ILE A 15 -19.63 -2.69 -11.43
CA ILE A 15 -18.17 -2.66 -11.47
C ILE A 15 -17.73 -1.22 -11.67
N LEU A 16 -16.96 -0.68 -10.72
CA LEU A 16 -16.40 0.67 -10.79
C LEU A 16 -15.11 0.68 -11.60
N TYR A 17 -14.22 -0.28 -11.35
CA TYR A 17 -12.96 -0.47 -12.04
C TYR A 17 -12.78 -1.92 -12.41
N THR A 18 -12.31 -2.19 -13.62
CA THR A 18 -12.01 -3.54 -14.09
C THR A 18 -10.61 -3.96 -13.60
N GLU A 19 -10.34 -5.26 -13.57
CA GLU A 19 -9.01 -5.80 -13.30
C GLU A 19 -7.97 -5.23 -14.28
N GLU A 20 -8.33 -5.10 -15.55
CA GLU A 20 -7.44 -4.57 -16.58
C GLU A 20 -7.09 -3.09 -16.32
N GLN A 21 -8.06 -2.27 -15.94
CA GLN A 21 -7.82 -0.86 -15.58
C GLN A 21 -6.87 -0.74 -14.39
N ILE A 22 -7.04 -1.59 -13.38
CA ILE A 22 -6.15 -1.62 -12.20
C ILE A 22 -4.74 -2.03 -12.62
N ARG A 23 -4.60 -3.04 -13.46
CA ARG A 23 -3.31 -3.54 -13.95
C ARG A 23 -2.58 -2.49 -14.80
N GLU A 24 -3.28 -1.82 -15.70
CA GLU A 24 -2.67 -0.73 -16.50
C GLU A 24 -2.23 0.43 -15.60
N ARG A 25 -3.01 0.77 -14.57
CA ARG A 25 -2.61 1.80 -13.62
C ARG A 25 -1.37 1.41 -12.81
N ALA A 26 -1.24 0.13 -12.44
CA ALA A 26 -0.03 -0.40 -11.79
C ALA A 26 1.20 -0.21 -12.67
N LYS A 27 1.12 -0.50 -13.98
CA LYS A 27 2.21 -0.29 -14.94
C LYS A 27 2.61 1.17 -15.06
N GLU A 28 1.65 2.07 -15.19
CA GLU A 28 1.91 3.51 -15.28
C GLU A 28 2.65 4.01 -14.03
N LEU A 29 2.16 3.66 -12.84
CA LEU A 29 2.78 4.04 -11.57
C LEU A 29 4.18 3.44 -11.41
N ALA A 30 4.34 2.16 -11.72
CA ALA A 30 5.64 1.49 -11.66
C ALA A 30 6.68 2.15 -12.58
N LYS A 31 6.27 2.53 -13.78
CA LYS A 31 7.13 3.27 -14.71
C LYS A 31 7.55 4.63 -14.13
N GLN A 32 6.61 5.38 -13.57
CA GLN A 32 6.90 6.66 -12.93
C GLN A 32 7.87 6.48 -11.76
N ILE A 33 7.58 5.56 -10.84
CA ILE A 33 8.41 5.26 -9.67
C ILE A 33 9.81 4.83 -10.11
N SER A 34 9.91 3.93 -11.09
CA SER A 34 11.20 3.46 -11.59
C SER A 34 12.04 4.59 -12.21
N THR A 35 11.38 5.56 -12.85
CA THR A 35 12.06 6.76 -13.38
C THR A 35 12.50 7.70 -12.27
N ASP A 36 11.61 7.95 -11.30
CA ASP A 36 11.88 8.89 -10.20
C ASP A 36 13.02 8.43 -9.28
N PHE A 37 13.20 7.11 -9.15
CA PHE A 37 14.23 6.49 -8.32
C PHE A 37 15.29 5.72 -9.11
N GLU A 38 15.52 6.09 -10.37
CA GLU A 38 16.53 5.44 -11.22
C GLU A 38 17.93 5.51 -10.57
N GLY A 39 18.57 4.35 -10.42
CA GLY A 39 19.89 4.23 -9.79
C GLY A 39 19.90 4.33 -8.26
N GLU A 40 18.74 4.40 -7.63
CA GLU A 40 18.60 4.40 -6.17
C GLU A 40 17.94 3.11 -5.66
N GLU A 41 18.24 2.74 -4.40
CA GLU A 41 17.49 1.70 -3.70
C GLU A 41 16.16 2.25 -3.21
N LEU A 42 15.10 1.44 -3.29
CA LEU A 42 13.78 1.77 -2.78
C LEU A 42 13.30 0.71 -1.79
N ILE A 43 12.93 1.12 -0.60
CA ILE A 43 12.24 0.27 0.37
C ILE A 43 10.73 0.44 0.14
N VAL A 44 10.06 -0.65 -0.18
CA VAL A 44 8.61 -0.68 -0.40
C VAL A 44 7.93 -1.31 0.81
N ILE A 45 7.09 -0.55 1.50
CA ILE A 45 6.37 -1.00 2.70
C ILE A 45 4.88 -1.07 2.39
N GLY A 46 4.33 -2.29 2.42
CA GLY A 46 2.90 -2.52 2.28
C GLY A 46 2.16 -2.51 3.61
N THR A 47 0.97 -1.94 3.64
CA THR A 47 0.11 -1.99 4.83
C THR A 47 -0.72 -3.26 4.83
N LEU A 48 -0.57 -4.11 5.83
CA LEU A 48 -1.30 -5.37 5.93
C LEU A 48 -2.74 -5.15 6.42
N LYS A 49 -3.70 -5.88 5.86
CA LYS A 49 -3.58 -6.99 4.89
C LYS A 49 -3.98 -6.56 3.48
N GLY A 50 -4.81 -5.54 3.33
CA GLY A 50 -5.51 -5.18 2.08
C GLY A 50 -4.58 -4.84 0.93
N SER A 51 -3.46 -4.18 1.20
CA SER A 51 -2.53 -3.71 0.17
C SER A 51 -1.77 -4.81 -0.57
N VAL A 52 -1.76 -6.06 -0.05
CA VAL A 52 -0.86 -7.12 -0.53
C VAL A 52 -1.01 -7.40 -2.02
N LEU A 53 -2.23 -7.58 -2.52
CA LEU A 53 -2.46 -7.90 -3.94
C LEU A 53 -2.08 -6.72 -4.84
N TRP A 54 -2.46 -5.50 -4.46
CA TRP A 54 -2.10 -4.28 -5.16
C TRP A 54 -0.59 -4.06 -5.19
N MET A 55 0.08 -4.25 -4.05
CA MET A 55 1.53 -4.19 -3.94
C MET A 55 2.22 -5.20 -4.86
N CYS A 56 1.72 -6.46 -4.92
CA CYS A 56 2.27 -7.48 -5.82
C CYS A 56 2.16 -7.07 -7.29
N ASP A 57 1.05 -6.47 -7.70
CA ASP A 57 0.89 -6.03 -9.08
C ASP A 57 1.84 -4.88 -9.43
N LEU A 58 2.04 -3.94 -8.52
CA LEU A 58 2.99 -2.85 -8.69
C LEU A 58 4.44 -3.36 -8.74
N LEU A 59 4.83 -4.23 -7.80
CA LEU A 59 6.20 -4.77 -7.70
C LEU A 59 6.65 -5.53 -8.93
N LYS A 60 5.75 -6.25 -9.59
CA LYS A 60 6.07 -6.98 -10.84
C LYS A 60 6.50 -6.07 -11.99
N GLU A 61 6.07 -4.83 -11.96
CA GLU A 61 6.31 -3.85 -13.02
C GLU A 61 7.46 -2.88 -12.69
N LEU A 62 7.97 -2.87 -11.45
CA LEU A 62 9.13 -2.05 -11.08
C LEU A 62 10.41 -2.60 -11.71
N THR A 63 11.27 -1.71 -12.23
CA THR A 63 12.55 -2.04 -12.90
C THR A 63 13.78 -1.58 -12.11
N ILE A 64 13.60 -1.18 -10.86
CA ILE A 64 14.65 -0.73 -9.95
C ILE A 64 14.82 -1.72 -8.79
N ASP A 65 15.97 -1.66 -8.13
CA ASP A 65 16.24 -2.48 -6.95
C ASP A 65 15.31 -2.09 -5.81
N THR A 66 14.54 -3.06 -5.31
CA THR A 66 13.59 -2.86 -4.22
C THR A 66 13.79 -3.86 -3.10
N SER A 67 13.72 -3.37 -1.87
CA SER A 67 13.54 -4.19 -0.67
C SER A 67 12.10 -4.10 -0.21
N ILE A 68 11.52 -5.19 0.25
CA ILE A 68 10.09 -5.27 0.56
C ILE A 68 9.91 -5.56 2.04
N ASP A 69 9.00 -4.85 2.67
CA ASP A 69 8.55 -5.14 4.03
C ASP A 69 7.09 -4.75 4.23
N PHE A 70 6.56 -5.06 5.40
CA PHE A 70 5.17 -4.82 5.74
C PHE A 70 5.03 -4.13 7.09
N ILE A 71 3.98 -3.34 7.22
CA ILE A 71 3.56 -2.74 8.48
C ILE A 71 2.07 -3.03 8.69
N LYS A 72 1.66 -3.21 9.94
CA LYS A 72 0.25 -3.37 10.27
C LYS A 72 -0.14 -2.40 11.37
N ALA A 73 -1.08 -1.54 11.05
CA ALA A 73 -1.72 -0.66 12.01
C ALA A 73 -3.18 -1.08 12.23
N SER A 74 -3.72 -0.72 13.37
CA SER A 74 -5.14 -0.88 13.66
C SER A 74 -5.65 0.33 14.41
N SER A 75 -6.83 0.81 14.03
CA SER A 75 -7.58 1.75 14.84
C SER A 75 -8.28 1.01 15.98
N TYR A 76 -8.17 1.55 17.19
CA TYR A 76 -8.90 1.05 18.35
C TYR A 76 -10.16 1.89 18.57
N GLY A 77 -11.31 1.21 18.70
CA GLY A 77 -12.59 1.82 19.04
C GLY A 77 -13.74 0.95 18.56
N SER A 78 -14.45 0.29 19.49
CA SER A 78 -15.63 -0.55 19.24
C SER A 78 -16.94 0.26 19.22
N SER A 79 -16.91 1.48 18.75
CA SER A 79 -18.14 2.28 18.60
C SER A 79 -18.03 3.18 17.37
N THR A 80 -19.16 3.51 16.82
CA THR A 80 -19.38 4.38 15.65
C THR A 80 -18.77 5.79 15.75
N THR A 81 -18.12 6.11 16.85
CA THR A 81 -17.27 7.28 17.05
C THR A 81 -15.82 6.81 17.16
N SER A 82 -15.07 6.96 16.08
CA SER A 82 -13.64 6.66 16.06
C SER A 82 -12.92 7.45 17.15
N SER A 83 -12.42 6.78 18.18
CA SER A 83 -11.60 7.43 19.23
C SER A 83 -10.23 7.88 18.73
N GLY A 84 -9.94 7.73 17.44
CA GLY A 84 -8.75 8.25 16.79
C GLY A 84 -7.41 7.62 17.21
N VAL A 85 -7.42 6.59 18.06
CA VAL A 85 -6.19 5.95 18.52
C VAL A 85 -5.78 4.86 17.55
N VAL A 86 -4.70 5.10 16.80
CA VAL A 86 -4.06 4.12 15.92
C VAL A 86 -2.87 3.50 16.65
N LYS A 87 -2.73 2.18 16.56
CA LYS A 87 -1.57 1.43 17.08
C LYS A 87 -0.91 0.61 15.99
N ILE A 88 0.40 0.58 15.98
CA ILE A 88 1.18 -0.34 15.15
C ILE A 88 1.17 -1.70 15.84
N LYS A 89 0.65 -2.72 15.15
CA LYS A 89 0.63 -4.12 15.61
C LYS A 89 1.80 -4.93 15.07
N MET A 90 2.33 -4.55 13.92
CA MET A 90 3.52 -5.11 13.32
C MET A 90 4.28 -3.97 12.67
N ASP A 91 5.53 -3.84 13.02
CA ASP A 91 6.42 -2.80 12.51
C ASP A 91 7.46 -3.40 11.56
N THR A 92 8.13 -2.56 10.78
CA THR A 92 9.24 -2.97 9.93
C THR A 92 10.53 -3.08 10.74
N ASP A 93 11.31 -4.12 10.46
CA ASP A 93 12.65 -4.32 11.02
C ASP A 93 13.74 -3.61 10.18
N MET A 94 13.38 -3.03 9.05
CA MET A 94 14.34 -2.38 8.16
C MET A 94 14.86 -1.07 8.74
N ASN A 95 16.15 -0.80 8.50
CA ASN A 95 16.73 0.51 8.76
C ASN A 95 16.29 1.49 7.67
N LEU A 96 15.46 2.45 8.02
CA LEU A 96 14.92 3.46 7.10
C LEU A 96 15.76 4.73 7.03
N TYR A 97 16.78 4.88 7.89
CA TYR A 97 17.58 6.11 7.96
C TYR A 97 18.24 6.44 6.62
N ARG A 98 17.93 7.60 6.08
CA ARG A 98 18.39 8.08 4.76
C ARG A 98 18.08 7.15 3.58
N LYS A 99 17.06 6.31 3.69
CA LYS A 99 16.59 5.45 2.60
C LYS A 99 15.35 6.05 1.94
N ASN A 100 15.19 5.80 0.65
CA ASN A 100 13.93 6.10 -0.03
C ASN A 100 12.90 5.05 0.41
N VAL A 101 11.74 5.52 0.84
CA VAL A 101 10.67 4.66 1.35
C VAL A 101 9.37 4.97 0.62
N LEU A 102 8.80 3.95 0.00
CA LEU A 102 7.48 3.98 -0.62
C LEU A 102 6.49 3.20 0.23
N ILE A 103 5.39 3.84 0.63
CA ILE A 103 4.30 3.17 1.33
C ILE A 103 3.21 2.83 0.33
N ILE A 104 2.73 1.58 0.39
CA ILE A 104 1.62 1.10 -0.42
C ILE A 104 0.42 0.83 0.48
N GLU A 105 -0.67 1.50 0.19
CA GLU A 105 -1.98 1.36 0.82
C GLU A 105 -3.02 1.04 -0.25
N ASP A 106 -4.00 0.19 0.07
CA ASP A 106 -5.08 -0.16 -0.85
C ASP A 106 -6.21 0.86 -0.87
N ILE A 107 -6.61 1.35 0.30
CA ILE A 107 -7.70 2.32 0.45
C ILE A 107 -7.30 3.40 1.44
N VAL A 108 -7.38 4.65 1.01
CA VAL A 108 -7.29 5.82 1.89
C VAL A 108 -8.70 6.36 2.10
N ASP A 109 -9.29 6.08 3.27
CA ASP A 109 -10.60 6.59 3.65
C ASP A 109 -10.48 8.01 4.23
N THR A 110 -10.39 8.15 5.55
CA THR A 110 -10.20 9.46 6.22
C THR A 110 -8.76 9.97 6.16
N GLY A 111 -7.83 9.08 5.89
CA GLY A 111 -6.39 9.36 5.92
C GLY A 111 -5.76 9.28 7.32
N THR A 112 -6.54 9.09 8.38
CA THR A 112 -6.05 9.08 9.76
C THR A 112 -4.97 8.02 9.99
N THR A 113 -5.20 6.79 9.55
CA THR A 113 -4.23 5.68 9.70
C THR A 113 -2.96 5.94 8.90
N LEU A 114 -3.10 6.37 7.66
CA LEU A 114 -1.95 6.66 6.80
C LEU A 114 -1.12 7.83 7.33
N THR A 115 -1.77 8.90 7.78
CA THR A 115 -1.07 10.06 8.39
C THR A 115 -0.28 9.63 9.62
N PHE A 116 -0.87 8.83 10.51
CA PHE A 116 -0.19 8.28 11.67
C PHE A 116 1.04 7.45 11.29
N LEU A 117 0.90 6.56 10.30
CA LEU A 117 2.02 5.75 9.81
C LEU A 117 3.14 6.60 9.22
N LEU A 118 2.78 7.60 8.42
CA LEU A 118 3.76 8.52 7.82
C LEU A 118 4.54 9.28 8.89
N GLU A 119 3.86 9.79 9.94
CA GLU A 119 4.52 10.45 11.06
C GLU A 119 5.49 9.51 11.78
N LYS A 120 5.06 8.29 12.08
CA LYS A 120 5.91 7.28 12.74
C LYS A 120 7.12 6.86 11.91
N LEU A 121 6.97 6.74 10.61
CA LEU A 121 8.09 6.40 9.73
C LEU A 121 9.05 7.60 9.54
N LYS A 122 8.53 8.83 9.50
CA LYS A 122 9.35 10.05 9.47
C LYS A 122 10.25 10.22 10.70
N GLU A 123 9.86 9.75 11.87
CA GLU A 123 10.70 9.74 13.09
C GLU A 123 12.02 8.97 12.87
N ARG A 124 12.10 8.09 11.88
CA ARG A 124 13.30 7.32 11.51
C ARG A 124 14.19 8.01 10.48
N ASN A 125 13.86 9.26 10.13
CA ASN A 125 14.63 10.09 9.20
C ASN A 125 14.92 9.41 7.84
N PRO A 126 13.93 8.92 7.10
CA PRO A 126 14.11 8.49 5.71
C PRO A 126 14.55 9.68 4.84
N LYS A 127 14.98 9.39 3.60
CA LYS A 127 15.37 10.41 2.62
C LYS A 127 14.16 11.18 2.09
#